data_a47c3ae7ff153d05f82017bc87d1c0e2
#
_entry.id   a47c3ae7ff153d05f82017bc87d1c0e2
#
_cell.length_a   1.000
_cell.length_b   1.000
_cell.length_c   1.000
_cell.angle_alpha   90.00
_cell.angle_beta   90.00
_cell.angle_gamma   90.00
#
_symmetry.space_group_name_H-M   'P 1'
#
loop_
_entity.id
_entity.type
_entity.pdbx_description
1 polymer ?
#
loop_
_entity_poly.entity_id
_entity_poly.type
_entity_poly.pdbx_seq_one_letter_code
_entity_poly.pdbx_strand_id
1 'polypeptide(L)'
;MSPHEVISWQRAIVLAILGKVEVVAEYDEIVRSPSIELRTPAVVRITRSLLPKKRPIRFSRNNVYSRDGFRCQYCGEQKPRAELNYDHVIPRVRGGKTDWDNIVTCCYACNDKKGGRTPEQAKMRLLKKPCKPTWLPAFAALDVDKDKVPEPWLAFCM
;
A
#
# COMPACT_ATOMS: atom_id res chain seq x y z
N MET A 1 -4.88 -0.85 -16.49
CA MET A 1 -5.57 -1.84 -15.63
C MET A 1 -5.11 -1.62 -14.20
N SER A 2 -6.00 -1.52 -13.23
CA SER A 2 -5.59 -1.35 -11.83
C SER A 2 -5.54 -2.72 -11.14
N PRO A 3 -4.44 -3.09 -10.47
CA PRO A 3 -4.37 -4.31 -9.70
C PRO A 3 -5.40 -4.27 -8.57
N HIS A 4 -6.00 -5.41 -8.28
CA HIS A 4 -7.12 -5.54 -7.36
C HIS A 4 -6.76 -6.28 -6.08
N GLU A 5 -6.02 -7.37 -6.19
CA GLU A 5 -5.66 -8.24 -5.07
C GLU A 5 -4.39 -9.05 -5.43
N VAL A 6 -3.60 -9.38 -4.42
CA VAL A 6 -2.54 -10.37 -4.52
C VAL A 6 -3.09 -11.70 -4.01
N ILE A 7 -3.00 -12.73 -4.83
CA ILE A 7 -3.43 -14.09 -4.48
C ILE A 7 -2.27 -15.07 -4.60
N SER A 8 -2.35 -16.23 -3.95
CA SER A 8 -1.35 -17.28 -4.12
C SER A 8 -1.40 -17.85 -5.53
N TRP A 9 -0.26 -18.32 -6.04
CA TRP A 9 -0.18 -18.96 -7.35
C TRP A 9 -1.11 -20.17 -7.48
N GLN A 10 -1.28 -20.96 -6.41
CA GLN A 10 -2.21 -22.11 -6.39
C GLN A 10 -3.64 -21.64 -6.67
N ARG A 11 -4.07 -20.56 -6.01
CA ARG A 11 -5.41 -19.98 -6.23
C ARG A 11 -5.55 -19.43 -7.65
N ALA A 12 -4.49 -18.83 -8.19
CA ALA A 12 -4.47 -18.31 -9.56
C ALA A 12 -4.67 -19.44 -10.58
N ILE A 13 -3.95 -20.59 -10.41
CA ILE A 13 -4.10 -21.77 -11.27
C ILE A 13 -5.53 -22.32 -11.20
N VAL A 14 -6.09 -22.49 -10.01
CA VAL A 14 -7.47 -22.98 -9.85
C VAL A 14 -8.46 -22.07 -10.55
N LEU A 15 -8.30 -20.76 -10.44
CA LEU A 15 -9.17 -19.78 -11.10
C LEU A 15 -9.02 -19.82 -12.64
N ALA A 16 -7.80 -20.05 -13.14
CA ALA A 16 -7.52 -20.18 -14.57
C ALA A 16 -8.16 -21.47 -15.13
N ILE A 17 -8.02 -22.60 -14.47
CA ILE A 17 -8.66 -23.87 -14.86
C ILE A 17 -10.19 -23.73 -14.87
N LEU A 18 -10.75 -23.00 -13.92
CA LEU A 18 -12.21 -22.72 -13.85
C LEU A 18 -12.67 -21.67 -14.88
N GLY A 19 -11.79 -21.13 -15.72
CA GLY A 19 -12.12 -20.11 -16.73
C GLY A 19 -12.58 -18.76 -16.12
N LYS A 20 -12.27 -18.52 -14.84
CA LYS A 20 -12.65 -17.28 -14.13
C LYS A 20 -11.64 -16.16 -14.32
N VAL A 21 -10.42 -16.50 -14.69
CA VAL A 21 -9.34 -15.56 -14.98
C VAL A 21 -8.57 -16.01 -16.21
N GLU A 22 -7.92 -15.07 -16.86
CA GLU A 22 -6.97 -15.26 -17.95
C GLU A 22 -5.57 -14.97 -17.43
N VAL A 23 -4.59 -15.81 -17.74
CA VAL A 23 -3.19 -15.59 -17.40
C VAL A 23 -2.62 -14.56 -18.36
N VAL A 24 -2.10 -13.45 -17.85
CA VAL A 24 -1.57 -12.34 -18.64
C VAL A 24 -0.03 -12.34 -18.62
N ALA A 25 0.57 -12.77 -17.52
CA ALA A 25 2.01 -12.96 -17.38
C ALA A 25 2.30 -14.18 -16.51
N GLU A 26 3.41 -14.84 -16.78
CA GLU A 26 3.85 -16.06 -16.09
C GLU A 26 5.28 -15.88 -15.58
N TYR A 27 5.64 -16.63 -14.54
CA TYR A 27 7.03 -16.87 -14.15
C TYR A 27 7.62 -18.01 -14.97
N ASP A 28 8.94 -18.12 -15.04
CA ASP A 28 9.62 -19.25 -15.69
C ASP A 28 9.53 -20.58 -14.94
N GLU A 29 9.03 -20.51 -13.70
CA GLU A 29 8.83 -21.69 -12.86
C GLU A 29 7.66 -22.55 -13.38
N ILE A 30 7.89 -23.85 -13.46
CA ILE A 30 6.91 -24.84 -13.90
C ILE A 30 6.40 -25.62 -12.70
N VAL A 31 5.08 -25.66 -12.56
CA VAL A 31 4.40 -26.51 -11.59
C VAL A 31 3.91 -27.77 -12.31
N ARG A 32 4.27 -28.93 -11.74
CA ARG A 32 3.93 -30.26 -12.27
C ARG A 32 2.94 -30.95 -11.37
N SER A 33 1.94 -31.56 -11.97
CA SER A 33 1.07 -32.55 -11.34
C SER A 33 1.08 -33.83 -12.20
N PRO A 34 0.51 -34.95 -11.72
CA PRO A 34 0.51 -36.20 -12.51
C PRO A 34 -0.10 -36.09 -13.89
N SER A 35 -0.97 -35.12 -14.14
CA SER A 35 -1.72 -34.99 -15.40
C SER A 35 -1.54 -33.62 -16.11
N ILE A 36 -0.93 -32.63 -15.46
CA ILE A 36 -0.84 -31.26 -16.00
C ILE A 36 0.51 -30.65 -15.64
N GLU A 37 1.13 -30.03 -16.61
CA GLU A 37 2.31 -29.18 -16.46
C GLU A 37 1.94 -27.75 -16.87
N LEU A 38 2.12 -26.79 -15.95
CA LEU A 38 1.73 -25.38 -16.14
C LEU A 38 2.85 -24.45 -15.67
N ARG A 39 3.04 -23.33 -16.36
CA ARG A 39 3.85 -22.23 -15.82
C ARG A 39 3.14 -21.54 -14.68
N THR A 40 3.89 -21.10 -13.68
CA THR A 40 3.34 -20.38 -12.53
C THR A 40 2.79 -19.02 -12.96
N PRO A 41 1.48 -18.74 -12.80
CA PRO A 41 0.92 -17.44 -13.14
C PRO A 41 1.51 -16.33 -12.28
N ALA A 42 2.02 -15.27 -12.93
CA ALA A 42 2.50 -14.04 -12.28
C ALA A 42 1.42 -12.98 -12.20
N VAL A 43 0.65 -12.81 -13.29
CA VAL A 43 -0.46 -11.86 -13.38
C VAL A 43 -1.65 -12.52 -14.05
N VAL A 44 -2.82 -12.39 -13.41
CA VAL A 44 -4.08 -12.91 -13.94
C VAL A 44 -5.11 -11.78 -14.07
N ARG A 45 -5.91 -11.83 -15.11
CA ARG A 45 -7.00 -10.90 -15.40
C ARG A 45 -8.34 -11.59 -15.18
N ILE A 46 -9.25 -10.97 -14.43
CA ILE A 46 -10.61 -11.48 -14.23
C ILE A 46 -11.38 -11.38 -15.55
N THR A 47 -11.91 -12.48 -16.06
CA THR A 47 -12.62 -12.56 -17.35
C THR A 47 -14.05 -12.03 -17.30
N ARG A 48 -14.70 -12.07 -16.14
CA ARG A 48 -16.02 -11.48 -15.93
C ARG A 48 -15.89 -10.24 -15.07
N SER A 49 -16.41 -9.11 -15.55
CA SER A 49 -16.52 -7.86 -14.80
C SER A 49 -17.43 -8.05 -13.58
N LEU A 50 -16.88 -8.56 -12.52
CA LEU A 50 -17.40 -8.30 -11.19
C LEU A 50 -17.00 -6.84 -10.93
N LEU A 51 -17.95 -5.91 -11.10
CA LEU A 51 -17.73 -4.53 -10.70
C LEU A 51 -17.19 -4.55 -9.27
N PRO A 52 -15.94 -4.18 -9.04
CA PRO A 52 -15.38 -4.22 -7.71
C PRO A 52 -16.18 -3.23 -6.88
N LYS A 53 -16.89 -3.72 -5.87
CA LYS A 53 -17.41 -2.83 -4.83
C LYS A 53 -16.22 -2.02 -4.34
N LYS A 54 -16.27 -0.68 -4.50
CA LYS A 54 -15.22 0.22 -4.00
C LYS A 54 -15.00 -0.09 -2.51
N ARG A 55 -13.99 -0.89 -2.22
CA ARG A 55 -13.65 -1.18 -0.82
C ARG A 55 -13.13 0.10 -0.20
N PRO A 56 -13.64 0.50 0.97
CA PRO A 56 -13.10 1.67 1.64
C PRO A 56 -11.62 1.45 1.95
N ILE A 57 -10.82 2.47 1.69
CA ILE A 57 -9.38 2.42 1.99
C ILE A 57 -9.22 2.21 3.50
N ARG A 58 -8.61 1.09 3.89
CA ARG A 58 -8.36 0.74 5.30
C ARG A 58 -7.28 1.65 5.86
N PHE A 59 -7.48 2.08 7.10
CA PHE A 59 -6.42 2.77 7.84
C PHE A 59 -5.30 1.76 8.15
N SER A 60 -4.10 2.03 7.65
CA SER A 60 -2.89 1.26 7.95
C SER A 60 -1.66 2.16 7.85
N ARG A 61 -0.56 1.76 8.48
CA ARG A 61 0.71 2.50 8.42
C ARG A 61 1.19 2.69 6.97
N ASN A 62 1.15 1.63 6.17
CA ASN A 62 1.54 1.68 4.76
C ASN A 62 0.67 2.64 3.95
N ASN A 63 -0.62 2.62 4.19
CA ASN A 63 -1.55 3.50 3.49
C ASN A 63 -1.36 4.97 3.89
N VAL A 64 -0.98 5.25 5.14
CA VAL A 64 -0.59 6.62 5.58
C VAL A 64 0.68 7.05 4.86
N TYR A 65 1.73 6.20 4.81
CA TYR A 65 2.97 6.53 4.10
C TYR A 65 2.71 6.77 2.61
N SER A 66 1.90 5.94 1.98
CA SER A 66 1.54 6.09 0.58
C SER A 66 0.72 7.36 0.31
N ARG A 67 -0.24 7.71 1.16
CA ARG A 67 -0.98 8.97 1.09
C ARG A 67 -0.05 10.18 1.08
N ASP A 68 0.98 10.12 1.92
CA ASP A 68 1.95 11.20 2.12
C ASP A 68 3.17 11.10 1.17
N GLY A 69 3.16 10.14 0.22
CA GLY A 69 4.22 9.95 -0.77
C GLY A 69 5.57 9.55 -0.17
N PHE A 70 5.57 8.81 0.95
CA PHE A 70 6.78 8.44 1.71
C PHE A 70 7.62 9.67 2.10
N ARG A 71 6.96 10.79 2.36
CA ARG A 71 7.57 12.07 2.68
C ARG A 71 7.18 12.51 4.08
N CYS A 72 8.17 12.95 4.85
CA CYS A 72 7.93 13.54 6.17
C CYS A 72 7.05 14.81 6.02
N GLN A 73 5.93 14.88 6.72
CA GLN A 73 4.99 15.99 6.63
C GLN A 73 5.43 17.22 7.46
N TYR A 74 6.57 17.14 8.14
CA TYR A 74 7.17 18.27 8.88
C TYR A 74 8.37 18.89 8.15
N CYS A 75 9.37 18.09 7.74
CA CYS A 75 10.54 18.63 7.03
C CYS A 75 10.45 18.53 5.51
N GLY A 76 9.51 17.75 4.97
CA GLY A 76 9.33 17.58 3.53
C GLY A 76 10.30 16.61 2.87
N GLU A 77 11.22 16.02 3.59
CA GLU A 77 12.18 15.06 3.03
C GLU A 77 11.51 13.74 2.71
N GLN A 78 11.83 13.19 1.55
CA GLN A 78 11.48 11.82 1.20
C GLN A 78 12.51 10.87 1.82
N LYS A 79 12.02 9.84 2.50
CA LYS A 79 12.87 8.90 3.24
C LYS A 79 12.48 7.45 2.90
N PRO A 80 13.44 6.51 3.01
CA PRO A 80 13.13 5.10 2.98
C PRO A 80 12.14 4.73 4.08
N ARG A 81 11.31 3.72 3.85
CA ARG A 81 10.29 3.26 4.82
C ARG A 81 10.86 2.97 6.21
N ALA A 82 12.09 2.45 6.28
CA ALA A 82 12.79 2.15 7.53
C ALA A 82 13.07 3.39 8.39
N GLU A 83 13.18 4.57 7.77
CA GLU A 83 13.43 5.85 8.44
C GLU A 83 12.16 6.64 8.71
N LEU A 84 10.99 6.10 8.34
CA LEU A 84 9.69 6.72 8.54
C LEU A 84 8.96 6.12 9.72
N ASN A 85 8.24 6.99 10.40
CA ASN A 85 7.26 6.66 11.41
C ASN A 85 5.96 7.40 11.10
N TYR A 86 4.87 7.08 11.80
CA TYR A 86 3.67 7.91 11.81
C TYR A 86 3.52 8.63 13.16
N ASP A 87 3.01 9.82 13.10
CA ASP A 87 2.84 10.68 14.27
C ASP A 87 1.40 11.17 14.38
N HIS A 88 0.95 11.34 15.63
CA HIS A 88 -0.33 11.97 15.94
C HIS A 88 -0.16 13.49 15.94
N VAL A 89 -0.79 14.20 15.01
CA VAL A 89 -0.78 15.68 14.96
C VAL A 89 -1.23 16.23 16.31
N ILE A 90 -2.39 15.80 16.77
CA ILE A 90 -2.84 16.02 18.16
C ILE A 90 -2.44 14.79 18.95
N PRO A 91 -1.58 14.92 19.98
CA PRO A 91 -1.12 13.80 20.78
C PRO A 91 -2.26 13.04 21.45
N ARG A 92 -2.11 11.71 21.62
CA ARG A 92 -3.12 10.86 22.26
C ARG A 92 -3.47 11.34 23.68
N VAL A 93 -2.49 11.79 24.44
CA VAL A 93 -2.68 12.36 25.80
C VAL A 93 -3.53 13.62 25.81
N ARG A 94 -3.76 14.23 24.65
CA ARG A 94 -4.63 15.39 24.44
C ARG A 94 -5.92 15.06 23.71
N GLY A 95 -6.30 13.78 23.67
CA GLY A 95 -7.51 13.31 23.00
C GLY A 95 -7.37 13.06 21.49
N GLY A 96 -6.15 13.09 20.94
CA GLY A 96 -5.91 12.78 19.54
C GLY A 96 -6.25 11.33 19.21
N LYS A 97 -7.04 11.12 18.14
CA LYS A 97 -7.45 9.80 17.66
C LYS A 97 -6.42 9.22 16.70
N THR A 98 -6.40 7.90 16.58
CA THR A 98 -5.59 7.19 15.57
C THR A 98 -6.46 6.97 14.32
N ASP A 99 -6.59 7.99 13.51
CA ASP A 99 -7.40 8.01 12.30
C ASP A 99 -6.76 8.83 11.18
N TRP A 100 -7.43 8.85 10.01
CA TRP A 100 -6.94 9.54 8.83
C TRP A 100 -6.74 11.05 8.99
N ASP A 101 -7.50 11.67 9.89
CA ASP A 101 -7.54 13.12 10.05
C ASP A 101 -6.54 13.61 11.10
N ASN A 102 -5.89 12.69 11.81
CA ASN A 102 -4.93 13.02 12.87
C ASN A 102 -3.56 12.36 12.71
N ILE A 103 -3.37 11.42 11.79
CA ILE A 103 -2.09 10.73 11.60
C ILE A 103 -1.38 11.24 10.35
N VAL A 104 -0.08 11.50 10.47
CA VAL A 104 0.80 11.89 9.37
C VAL A 104 2.08 11.08 9.34
N THR A 105 2.70 10.98 8.18
CA THR A 105 4.04 10.41 8.01
C THR A 105 5.08 11.40 8.54
N CYS A 106 6.03 10.94 9.32
CA CYS A 106 7.16 11.73 9.80
C CYS A 106 8.45 10.91 9.80
N CYS A 107 9.62 11.55 9.75
CA CYS A 107 10.89 10.92 10.06
C CYS A 107 11.12 10.90 11.56
N TYR A 108 12.00 10.01 12.05
CA TYR A 108 12.28 9.88 13.47
C TYR A 108 12.74 11.20 14.09
N ALA A 109 13.66 11.92 13.43
CA ALA A 109 14.18 13.21 13.92
C ALA A 109 13.07 14.26 14.15
N CYS A 110 12.11 14.36 13.22
CA CYS A 110 10.98 15.28 13.38
C CYS A 110 10.00 14.79 14.45
N ASN A 111 9.81 13.48 14.56
CA ASN A 111 8.96 12.89 15.58
C ASN A 111 9.52 13.17 16.99
N ASP A 112 10.81 12.97 17.20
CA ASP A 112 11.50 13.24 18.47
C ASP A 112 11.48 14.73 18.81
N LYS A 113 11.76 15.60 17.82
CA LYS A 113 11.68 17.05 17.99
C LYS A 113 10.27 17.50 18.41
N LYS A 114 9.22 16.91 17.83
CA LYS A 114 7.83 17.24 18.19
C LYS A 114 7.49 16.71 19.58
N GLY A 115 7.87 15.46 19.88
CA GLY A 115 7.53 14.82 21.15
C GLY A 115 6.01 14.77 21.38
N GLY A 116 5.60 14.85 22.64
CA GLY A 116 4.17 14.86 23.03
C GLY A 116 3.44 16.20 22.85
N ARG A 117 3.96 17.11 22.02
CA ARG A 117 3.41 18.46 21.76
C ARG A 117 2.61 18.48 20.47
N THR A 118 1.76 19.51 20.29
CA THR A 118 1.19 19.80 18.95
C THR A 118 2.26 20.42 18.04
N PRO A 119 2.08 20.43 16.71
CA PRO A 119 3.02 21.08 15.80
C PRO A 119 3.27 22.54 16.19
N GLU A 120 2.23 23.29 16.53
CA GLU A 120 2.31 24.69 16.92
C GLU A 120 3.18 24.87 18.18
N GLN A 121 2.97 24.04 19.19
CA GLN A 121 3.76 24.07 20.43
C GLN A 121 5.23 23.65 20.21
N ALA A 122 5.49 22.79 19.22
CA ALA A 122 6.82 22.40 18.82
C ALA A 122 7.47 23.40 17.85
N LYS A 123 6.78 24.48 17.47
CA LYS A 123 7.16 25.44 16.44
C LYS A 123 7.48 24.75 15.10
N MET A 124 6.66 23.75 14.76
CA MET A 124 6.77 22.98 13.53
C MET A 124 5.56 23.25 12.65
N ARG A 125 5.78 23.34 11.35
CA ARG A 125 4.70 23.50 10.39
C ARG A 125 4.36 22.17 9.76
N LEU A 126 3.08 21.87 9.66
CA LEU A 126 2.57 20.73 8.90
C LEU A 126 2.47 21.13 7.41
N LEU A 127 3.05 20.34 6.51
CA LEU A 127 3.02 20.64 5.07
C LEU A 127 1.62 20.52 4.49
N LYS A 128 0.88 19.48 4.93
CA LYS A 128 -0.48 19.22 4.48
C LYS A 128 -1.33 18.72 5.65
N LYS A 129 -2.55 19.24 5.76
CA LYS A 129 -3.52 18.74 6.75
C LYS A 129 -3.87 17.28 6.42
N PRO A 130 -3.78 16.36 7.39
CA PRO A 130 -4.14 14.97 7.15
C PRO A 130 -5.64 14.85 6.85
N CYS A 131 -5.97 13.97 5.93
CA CYS A 131 -7.35 13.63 5.59
C CYS A 131 -7.42 12.20 5.05
N LYS A 132 -8.61 11.63 5.03
CA LYS A 132 -8.84 10.32 4.43
C LYS A 132 -8.63 10.42 2.91
N PRO A 133 -7.76 9.60 2.31
CA PRO A 133 -7.57 9.60 0.87
C PRO A 133 -8.77 9.00 0.14
N THR A 134 -9.10 9.55 -1.01
CA THR A 134 -10.11 8.98 -1.93
C THR A 134 -9.51 7.90 -2.84
N TRP A 135 -8.21 7.96 -3.05
CA TRP A 135 -7.42 7.06 -3.88
C TRP A 135 -6.02 6.87 -3.28
N LEU A 136 -5.45 5.70 -3.49
CA LEU A 136 -4.05 5.40 -3.21
C LEU A 136 -3.43 4.67 -4.40
N PRO A 137 -2.10 4.80 -4.62
CA PRO A 137 -1.39 3.99 -5.61
C PRO A 137 -1.61 2.49 -5.37
N ALA A 138 -1.59 1.71 -6.45
CA ALA A 138 -1.88 0.28 -6.42
C ALA A 138 -1.01 -0.50 -5.42
N PHE A 139 0.27 -0.18 -5.32
CA PHE A 139 1.20 -0.80 -4.36
C PHE A 139 0.74 -0.69 -2.91
N ALA A 140 0.21 0.48 -2.54
CA ALA A 140 -0.31 0.68 -1.20
C ALA A 140 -1.63 -0.07 -0.97
N ALA A 141 -2.49 -0.12 -1.99
CA ALA A 141 -3.75 -0.85 -1.91
C ALA A 141 -3.53 -2.37 -1.73
N LEU A 142 -2.43 -2.89 -2.29
CA LEU A 142 -2.03 -4.29 -2.20
C LEU A 142 -1.16 -4.62 -0.98
N ASP A 143 -0.78 -3.62 -0.19
CA ASP A 143 0.17 -3.76 0.94
C ASP A 143 1.53 -4.37 0.54
N VAL A 144 1.94 -4.18 -0.71
CA VAL A 144 3.20 -4.67 -1.26
C VAL A 144 4.27 -3.59 -1.14
N ASP A 145 5.45 -3.98 -0.69
CA ASP A 145 6.61 -3.09 -0.65
C ASP A 145 7.06 -2.78 -2.08
N LYS A 146 7.15 -1.51 -2.44
CA LYS A 146 7.53 -1.07 -3.79
C LYS A 146 8.87 -1.66 -4.24
N ASP A 147 9.81 -1.79 -3.32
CA ASP A 147 11.16 -2.30 -3.60
C ASP A 147 11.23 -3.83 -3.73
N LYS A 148 10.10 -4.52 -3.43
CA LYS A 148 9.96 -5.99 -3.49
C LYS A 148 8.95 -6.46 -4.53
N VAL A 149 8.54 -5.57 -5.43
CA VAL A 149 7.58 -5.94 -6.50
C VAL A 149 8.28 -6.85 -7.50
N PRO A 150 7.74 -8.04 -7.79
CA PRO A 150 8.29 -8.91 -8.82
C PRO A 150 8.30 -8.24 -10.19
N GLU A 151 9.35 -8.48 -10.98
CA GLU A 151 9.53 -7.88 -12.29
C GLU A 151 8.30 -8.02 -13.21
N PRO A 152 7.65 -9.19 -13.33
CA PRO A 152 6.45 -9.34 -14.16
C PRO A 152 5.26 -8.47 -13.75
N TRP A 153 5.26 -7.93 -12.52
CA TRP A 153 4.17 -7.08 -12.02
C TRP A 153 4.36 -5.60 -12.34
N LEU A 154 5.59 -5.17 -12.64
CA LEU A 154 5.92 -3.74 -12.80
C LEU A 154 5.07 -3.07 -13.87
N ALA A 155 4.82 -3.73 -15.00
CA ALA A 155 4.01 -3.21 -16.09
C ALA A 155 2.52 -2.98 -15.71
N PHE A 156 2.04 -3.61 -14.64
CA PHE A 156 0.63 -3.58 -14.22
C PHE A 156 0.38 -2.75 -12.96
N CYS A 157 1.45 -2.33 -12.29
CA CYS A 157 1.38 -1.62 -11.01
C CYS A 157 1.69 -0.12 -11.11
N MET A 158 2.06 0.36 -12.30
CA MET A 158 2.28 1.79 -12.57
C MET A 158 1.00 2.52 -12.97
#